data_dddb40b8edc383ef337c72563fccd9ee
#
_entry.id   dddb40b8edc383ef337c72563fccd9ee
#
_cell.length_a   1.000
_cell.length_b   1.000
_cell.length_c   1.000
_cell.angle_alpha   90.00
_cell.angle_beta   90.00
_cell.angle_gamma   90.00
#
_symmetry.space_group_name_H-M   'P 1'
#
loop_
_entity.id
_entity.type
_entity.pdbx_description
1 polymer ?
#
loop_
_entity_poly.entity_id
_entity_poly.type
_entity_poly.pdbx_seq_one_letter_code
_entity_poly.pdbx_strand_id
1 'polypeptide(L)'
;MEKIYVVTLHRYEDLEGFYADMESNGFRINLKRPISRNTHYYMTDAQAVQLVEDSRVLAVELRPEERGLFPRPLALINNLPYNVNGTFMKSGSSVNATDFQWGHIQVAGDATERGKNAFGSGGSNTKTGNVEVFNNGSDVDVVICDDPVSTDCKEWVSPATNQQRFQQYEWYNNLNSYVTSIDDDGTTLPTGSYPYVDQATNTAFHGNHVTGTVAGRHYGWAREANIYHLDVLSASATPVMALFDYLRAFHKHKPINTTTGRRNPTVTNHSWGYGADYSGDWPTGFDISDITSIVYNGVTYNSGNPGPNGWNFPGIEKDFGIGANKTQYPGRVAAVDADVEDAIRDGVVIIAAASNDNFHIALPTDTEYNNYVTAAFGTRYFNRGSSPGAATGVICVGAISNNQDQRRATFSNYGPRVDVWAPGYAIVSAWADPSVITGDYAGIGLADSKYGGNNYYYPINGTSMASPQVCGVAALLATNKKRFHNTDVSKLIQSQSISGEMDFDLGTGDFADYTCKKGSPNVQLHIENPRPTSGVCDTGSTDGPRLDSTKPSQCFPRRSTVFYAA
;
A
#
# COMPACT_ATOMS: atom_id res chain seq x y z
N MET A 1 22.30 24.48 17.58
CA MET A 1 21.49 23.60 18.47
C MET A 1 21.52 22.22 17.85
N GLU A 2 21.73 21.18 18.63
CA GLU A 2 21.65 19.79 18.15
C GLU A 2 20.19 19.37 17.95
N LYS A 3 19.96 18.56 16.94
CA LYS A 3 18.69 17.90 16.61
C LYS A 3 18.97 16.42 16.41
N ILE A 4 17.93 15.61 16.35
CA ILE A 4 18.07 14.18 16.03
C ILE A 4 17.95 14.00 14.51
N TYR A 5 19.02 13.50 13.92
CA TYR A 5 19.06 13.15 12.52
C TYR A 5 19.08 11.63 12.34
N VAL A 6 18.36 11.15 11.36
CA VAL A 6 18.42 9.75 10.90
C VAL A 6 19.46 9.68 9.80
N VAL A 7 20.49 8.88 10.03
CA VAL A 7 21.54 8.60 9.04
C VAL A 7 21.28 7.23 8.46
N THR A 8 21.08 7.18 7.16
CA THR A 8 20.85 5.96 6.39
C THR A 8 22.09 5.60 5.60
N LEU A 9 22.59 4.38 5.73
CA LEU A 9 23.74 3.90 4.96
C LEU A 9 23.31 3.22 3.65
N HIS A 10 24.24 3.21 2.66
CA HIS A 10 24.03 2.45 1.44
C HIS A 10 24.00 0.94 1.69
N ARG A 11 24.82 0.45 2.61
CA ARG A 11 25.00 -0.98 2.87
C ARG A 11 24.99 -1.28 4.35
N TYR A 12 24.37 -2.39 4.69
CA TYR A 12 24.34 -2.87 6.07
C TYR A 12 25.73 -3.25 6.61
N GLU A 13 26.61 -3.74 5.75
CA GLU A 13 27.95 -4.18 6.10
C GLU A 13 28.85 -3.05 6.61
N ASP A 14 28.50 -1.80 6.26
CA ASP A 14 29.27 -0.63 6.70
C ASP A 14 28.87 -0.17 8.12
N LEU A 15 27.80 -0.72 8.70
CA LEU A 15 27.15 -0.21 9.91
C LEU A 15 28.08 -0.20 11.14
N GLU A 16 28.73 -1.32 11.46
CA GLU A 16 29.60 -1.43 12.64
C GLU A 16 30.84 -0.53 12.54
N GLY A 17 31.47 -0.46 11.34
CA GLY A 17 32.58 0.43 11.09
C GLY A 17 32.17 1.89 11.19
N PHE A 18 30.97 2.21 10.69
CA PHE A 18 30.40 3.55 10.77
C PHE A 18 30.13 3.97 12.23
N TYR A 19 29.59 3.07 13.06
CA TYR A 19 29.42 3.32 14.50
C TYR A 19 30.73 3.71 15.18
N ALA A 20 31.78 2.92 14.96
CA ALA A 20 33.09 3.17 15.56
C ALA A 20 33.66 4.52 15.13
N ASP A 21 33.54 4.88 13.85
CA ASP A 21 34.01 6.18 13.34
C ASP A 21 33.20 7.34 13.94
N MET A 22 31.86 7.22 14.02
CA MET A 22 31.02 8.27 14.59
C MET A 22 31.31 8.48 16.07
N GLU A 23 31.43 7.41 16.85
CA GLU A 23 31.80 7.50 18.27
C GLU A 23 33.20 8.12 18.46
N SER A 24 34.20 7.74 17.64
CA SER A 24 35.57 8.29 17.71
C SER A 24 35.63 9.79 17.37
N ASN A 25 34.69 10.25 16.53
CA ASN A 25 34.54 11.66 16.17
C ASN A 25 33.65 12.45 17.15
N GLY A 26 33.22 11.83 18.24
CA GLY A 26 32.43 12.46 19.31
C GLY A 26 30.94 12.64 19.03
N PHE A 27 30.42 11.97 18.02
CA PHE A 27 28.98 11.98 17.78
C PHE A 27 28.26 11.10 18.81
N ARG A 28 27.17 11.62 19.37
CA ARG A 28 26.29 10.86 20.27
C ARG A 28 25.21 10.15 19.47
N ILE A 29 25.06 8.87 19.74
CA ILE A 29 23.99 8.05 19.17
C ILE A 29 22.73 8.26 20.02
N ASN A 30 21.62 8.60 19.38
CA ASN A 30 20.30 8.61 20.00
C ASN A 30 19.68 7.22 19.98
N LEU A 31 19.65 6.55 18.80
CA LEU A 31 19.04 5.23 18.66
C LEU A 31 19.86 4.35 17.71
N LYS A 32 20.35 3.23 18.21
CA LYS A 32 20.90 2.12 17.40
C LYS A 32 19.79 1.15 16.99
N ARG A 33 19.78 0.77 15.73
CA ARG A 33 18.85 -0.22 15.19
C ARG A 33 19.64 -1.40 14.63
N PRO A 34 19.74 -2.54 15.36
CA PRO A 34 20.72 -3.61 15.08
C PRO A 34 20.50 -4.34 13.76
N ILE A 35 19.29 -4.26 13.19
CA ILE A 35 18.96 -4.93 11.93
C ILE A 35 18.63 -3.94 10.81
N SER A 36 18.79 -2.64 11.03
CA SER A 36 18.52 -1.57 10.06
C SER A 36 19.81 -0.87 9.61
N ARG A 37 19.78 -0.32 8.42
CA ARG A 37 20.81 0.59 7.91
C ARG A 37 20.70 2.02 8.47
N ASN A 38 19.71 2.27 9.31
CA ASN A 38 19.39 3.57 9.89
C ASN A 38 19.88 3.65 11.33
N THR A 39 20.48 4.79 11.68
CA THR A 39 20.88 5.12 13.06
C THR A 39 20.52 6.56 13.34
N HIS A 40 20.07 6.85 14.55
CA HIS A 40 19.73 8.21 14.95
C HIS A 40 20.89 8.82 15.73
N TYR A 41 21.30 10.04 15.37
CA TYR A 41 22.39 10.77 15.99
C TYR A 41 21.96 12.17 16.40
N TYR A 42 22.53 12.66 17.50
CA TYR A 42 22.47 14.08 17.85
C TYR A 42 23.50 14.84 17.02
N MET A 43 23.06 15.76 16.18
CA MET A 43 23.90 16.56 15.30
C MET A 43 23.39 17.98 15.13
N THR A 44 24.29 18.90 14.87
CA THR A 44 23.97 20.23 14.33
C THR A 44 23.69 20.14 12.83
N ASP A 45 22.96 21.13 12.29
CA ASP A 45 22.68 21.19 10.84
C ASP A 45 23.98 21.20 10.00
N ALA A 46 25.04 21.84 10.50
CA ALA A 46 26.34 21.87 9.83
C ALA A 46 27.02 20.49 9.79
N GLN A 47 26.95 19.73 10.89
CA GLN A 47 27.47 18.36 10.93
C GLN A 47 26.68 17.43 10.00
N ALA A 48 25.36 17.58 9.97
CA ALA A 48 24.49 16.80 9.07
C ALA A 48 24.83 17.04 7.59
N VAL A 49 25.03 18.32 7.20
CA VAL A 49 25.45 18.67 5.82
C VAL A 49 26.82 18.07 5.49
N GLN A 50 27.74 18.09 6.43
CA GLN A 50 29.08 17.55 6.22
C GLN A 50 29.07 16.02 6.10
N LEU A 51 28.20 15.34 6.84
CA LEU A 51 28.13 13.89 6.87
C LEU A 51 27.56 13.31 5.56
N VAL A 52 26.78 14.06 4.79
CA VAL A 52 26.28 13.63 3.45
C VAL A 52 27.44 13.35 2.48
N GLU A 53 28.62 13.93 2.70
CA GLU A 53 29.80 13.71 1.86
C GLU A 53 30.50 12.35 2.13
N ASP A 54 30.15 11.63 3.22
CA ASP A 54 30.68 10.29 3.47
C ASP A 54 30.09 9.29 2.47
N SER A 55 30.95 8.62 1.73
CA SER A 55 30.54 7.69 0.65
C SER A 55 29.71 6.47 1.13
N ARG A 56 29.67 6.20 2.43
CA ARG A 56 28.83 5.16 3.03
C ARG A 56 27.39 5.64 3.25
N VAL A 57 27.19 6.96 3.30
CA VAL A 57 25.90 7.58 3.64
C VAL A 57 25.01 7.74 2.42
N LEU A 58 23.82 7.16 2.48
CA LEU A 58 22.76 7.32 1.48
C LEU A 58 21.97 8.61 1.72
N ALA A 59 21.64 8.88 2.98
CA ALA A 59 20.84 10.05 3.36
C ALA A 59 21.11 10.47 4.81
N VAL A 60 20.97 11.77 5.09
CA VAL A 60 20.89 12.35 6.42
C VAL A 60 19.64 13.21 6.47
N GLU A 61 18.67 12.82 7.27
CA GLU A 61 17.36 13.47 7.32
C GLU A 61 16.95 13.75 8.77
N LEU A 62 16.26 14.85 9.01
CA LEU A 62 15.48 14.99 10.25
C LEU A 62 14.40 13.90 10.31
N ARG A 63 13.96 13.53 11.50
CA ARG A 63 12.85 12.60 11.67
C ARG A 63 11.62 13.08 10.89
N PRO A 64 10.76 12.17 10.39
CA PRO A 64 9.61 12.55 9.56
C PRO A 64 8.72 13.60 10.22
N GLU A 65 8.42 13.46 11.50
CA GLU A 65 7.58 14.39 12.26
C GLU A 65 8.19 15.79 12.37
N GLU A 66 9.52 15.91 12.46
CA GLU A 66 10.22 17.20 12.46
C GLU A 66 10.21 17.88 11.08
N ARG A 67 9.92 17.10 10.03
CA ARG A 67 9.72 17.57 8.66
C ARG A 67 8.26 17.84 8.34
N GLY A 68 7.35 17.66 9.32
CA GLY A 68 5.91 17.74 9.15
C GLY A 68 5.35 16.63 8.26
N LEU A 69 5.96 15.45 8.28
CA LEU A 69 5.51 14.26 7.55
C LEU A 69 4.84 13.29 8.53
N PHE A 70 3.61 12.91 8.21
CA PHE A 70 2.82 12.02 9.03
C PHE A 70 2.29 10.85 8.19
N PRO A 71 2.27 9.62 8.73
CA PRO A 71 1.57 8.51 8.10
C PRO A 71 0.05 8.76 8.16
N ARG A 72 -0.64 8.46 7.08
CA ARG A 72 -2.08 8.65 6.98
C ARG A 72 -2.75 7.54 6.17
N PRO A 73 -4.00 7.16 6.48
CA PRO A 73 -4.76 6.24 5.66
C PRO A 73 -5.08 6.88 4.30
N LEU A 74 -5.17 6.06 3.27
CA LEU A 74 -5.39 6.50 1.90
C LEU A 74 -6.79 6.10 1.42
N ALA A 75 -7.83 6.53 2.17
CA ALA A 75 -9.24 6.27 1.88
C ALA A 75 -10.06 7.56 1.71
N LEU A 76 -11.13 7.44 0.96
CA LEU A 76 -12.14 8.49 0.73
C LEU A 76 -13.53 7.90 0.92
N ILE A 77 -14.46 8.65 1.53
CA ILE A 77 -15.85 8.20 1.70
C ILE A 77 -16.53 8.03 0.34
N ASN A 78 -17.30 6.96 0.20
CA ASN A 78 -18.24 6.79 -0.89
C ASN A 78 -19.63 6.43 -0.33
N ASN A 79 -20.65 7.17 -0.74
CA ASN A 79 -22.01 7.01 -0.23
C ASN A 79 -22.88 6.04 -1.06
N LEU A 80 -22.33 5.45 -2.12
CA LEU A 80 -23.11 4.62 -3.03
C LEU A 80 -22.56 3.18 -3.07
N PRO A 81 -23.30 2.19 -2.53
CA PRO A 81 -22.93 0.80 -2.69
C PRO A 81 -22.97 0.42 -4.17
N TYR A 82 -21.98 -0.36 -4.58
CA TYR A 82 -21.93 -0.91 -5.91
C TYR A 82 -22.62 -2.27 -5.93
N ASN A 83 -23.63 -2.40 -6.76
CA ASN A 83 -24.37 -3.66 -6.86
C ASN A 83 -23.58 -4.67 -7.70
N VAL A 84 -23.62 -5.92 -7.28
CA VAL A 84 -23.10 -7.06 -8.04
C VAL A 84 -24.22 -8.05 -8.30
N ASN A 85 -24.13 -8.74 -9.42
CA ASN A 85 -25.05 -9.82 -9.79
C ASN A 85 -24.24 -11.00 -10.33
N GLY A 86 -24.59 -12.19 -9.91
CA GLY A 86 -23.89 -13.41 -10.27
C GLY A 86 -23.36 -14.17 -9.05
N THR A 87 -22.36 -14.99 -9.24
CA THR A 87 -21.76 -15.80 -8.19
C THR A 87 -20.24 -15.67 -8.20
N PHE A 88 -19.64 -15.77 -7.02
CA PHE A 88 -18.20 -15.88 -6.85
C PHE A 88 -17.88 -17.17 -6.12
N MET A 89 -17.33 -18.14 -6.83
CA MET A 89 -16.93 -19.42 -6.25
C MET A 89 -15.49 -19.31 -5.72
N LYS A 90 -15.33 -19.48 -4.42
CA LYS A 90 -14.07 -19.44 -3.72
C LYS A 90 -13.73 -20.83 -3.18
N SER A 91 -12.69 -21.47 -3.73
CA SER A 91 -12.24 -22.80 -3.28
C SER A 91 -13.34 -23.87 -3.25
N GLY A 92 -14.16 -23.92 -4.30
CA GLY A 92 -15.24 -24.88 -4.43
C GLY A 92 -16.55 -24.54 -3.68
N SER A 93 -16.60 -23.37 -3.02
CA SER A 93 -17.81 -22.91 -2.34
C SER A 93 -18.33 -21.64 -2.98
N SER A 94 -19.56 -21.67 -3.49
CA SER A 94 -20.22 -20.49 -4.04
C SER A 94 -20.59 -19.51 -2.93
N VAL A 95 -20.51 -18.21 -3.23
CA VAL A 95 -21.08 -17.13 -2.44
C VAL A 95 -22.13 -16.39 -3.28
N ASN A 96 -23.15 -15.86 -2.63
CA ASN A 96 -24.20 -15.13 -3.32
C ASN A 96 -23.71 -13.77 -3.83
N ALA A 97 -24.45 -13.16 -4.74
CA ALA A 97 -24.16 -11.84 -5.30
C ALA A 97 -24.01 -10.73 -4.23
N THR A 98 -24.62 -10.90 -3.06
CA THR A 98 -24.52 -9.99 -1.91
C THR A 98 -23.29 -10.24 -1.04
N ASP A 99 -22.53 -11.29 -1.32
CA ASP A 99 -21.43 -11.78 -0.48
C ASP A 99 -20.05 -11.55 -1.10
N PHE A 100 -19.97 -10.67 -2.07
CA PHE A 100 -18.71 -10.25 -2.69
C PHE A 100 -18.83 -8.83 -3.29
N GLN A 101 -17.72 -8.29 -3.72
CA GLN A 101 -17.65 -6.95 -4.29
C GLN A 101 -17.37 -7.00 -5.80
N TRP A 102 -17.67 -5.91 -6.51
CA TRP A 102 -17.46 -5.84 -7.96
C TRP A 102 -16.01 -6.07 -8.39
N GLY A 103 -15.05 -5.70 -7.53
CA GLY A 103 -13.63 -5.89 -7.79
C GLY A 103 -13.25 -7.35 -8.01
N HIS A 104 -13.94 -8.30 -7.36
CA HIS A 104 -13.73 -9.72 -7.61
C HIS A 104 -14.03 -10.09 -9.07
N ILE A 105 -15.15 -9.59 -9.61
CA ILE A 105 -15.49 -9.82 -11.03
C ILE A 105 -14.46 -9.14 -11.94
N GLN A 106 -14.05 -7.91 -11.59
CA GLN A 106 -13.06 -7.17 -12.38
C GLN A 106 -11.70 -7.85 -12.45
N VAL A 107 -11.27 -8.48 -11.36
CA VAL A 107 -9.95 -9.11 -11.25
C VAL A 107 -9.95 -10.56 -11.73
N ALA A 108 -11.02 -11.34 -11.50
CA ALA A 108 -11.05 -12.77 -11.76
C ALA A 108 -12.11 -13.19 -12.82
N GLY A 109 -12.92 -12.28 -13.32
CA GLY A 109 -13.88 -12.54 -14.38
C GLY A 109 -13.23 -12.72 -15.75
N ASP A 110 -13.95 -13.30 -16.67
CA ASP A 110 -13.50 -13.37 -18.07
C ASP A 110 -13.61 -12.01 -18.79
N ALA A 111 -13.19 -11.93 -20.05
CA ALA A 111 -13.18 -10.68 -20.80
C ALA A 111 -14.58 -10.06 -20.97
N THR A 112 -15.63 -10.87 -21.00
CA THR A 112 -17.01 -10.39 -21.12
C THR A 112 -17.55 -9.87 -19.80
N GLU A 113 -17.10 -10.44 -18.68
CA GLU A 113 -17.52 -10.07 -17.32
C GLU A 113 -16.78 -8.86 -16.77
N ARG A 114 -15.49 -8.67 -17.12
CA ARG A 114 -14.70 -7.53 -16.64
C ARG A 114 -14.74 -6.30 -17.55
N GLY A 115 -15.02 -6.47 -18.84
CA GLY A 115 -15.03 -5.40 -19.84
C GLY A 115 -16.16 -4.38 -19.68
N LYS A 116 -16.19 -3.43 -20.63
CA LYS A 116 -17.21 -2.35 -20.69
C LYS A 116 -18.63 -2.88 -20.69
N ASN A 117 -18.86 -4.04 -21.31
CA ASN A 117 -20.18 -4.64 -21.43
C ASN A 117 -20.68 -5.32 -20.14
N ALA A 118 -19.82 -5.51 -19.16
CA ALA A 118 -20.20 -6.10 -17.88
C ALA A 118 -21.01 -5.15 -16.99
N PHE A 119 -21.01 -3.86 -17.31
CA PHE A 119 -21.87 -2.86 -16.67
C PHE A 119 -23.14 -2.72 -17.49
N GLY A 120 -24.30 -2.77 -16.86
CA GLY A 120 -25.57 -2.59 -17.53
C GLY A 120 -25.65 -1.30 -18.34
N SER A 121 -26.40 -1.29 -19.44
CA SER A 121 -26.59 -0.11 -20.27
C SER A 121 -27.23 1.05 -19.49
N GLY A 122 -26.84 2.28 -19.79
CA GLY A 122 -27.43 3.49 -19.21
C GLY A 122 -26.87 3.91 -17.85
N GLY A 123 -25.64 3.55 -17.51
CA GLY A 123 -25.00 3.98 -16.25
C GLY A 123 -25.42 3.15 -15.03
N SER A 124 -25.82 1.92 -15.24
CA SER A 124 -26.15 0.98 -14.18
C SER A 124 -24.94 0.78 -13.25
N ASN A 125 -25.16 0.91 -11.95
CA ASN A 125 -24.18 0.60 -10.90
C ASN A 125 -24.10 -0.91 -10.60
N THR A 126 -24.53 -1.77 -11.52
CA THR A 126 -24.52 -3.21 -11.34
C THR A 126 -23.49 -3.85 -12.24
N LYS A 127 -22.55 -4.59 -11.66
CA LYS A 127 -21.63 -5.45 -12.38
C LYS A 127 -22.07 -6.89 -12.26
N THR A 128 -22.15 -7.58 -13.42
CA THR A 128 -22.58 -8.98 -13.49
C THR A 128 -21.40 -9.86 -13.87
N GLY A 129 -21.24 -10.99 -13.19
CA GLY A 129 -20.23 -11.99 -13.53
C GLY A 129 -20.24 -13.17 -12.58
N ASN A 130 -19.74 -14.30 -13.08
CA ASN A 130 -19.54 -15.52 -12.31
C ASN A 130 -18.07 -15.88 -12.37
N VAL A 131 -17.42 -15.80 -11.23
CA VAL A 131 -15.97 -16.03 -11.13
C VAL A 131 -15.66 -17.18 -10.19
N GLU A 132 -14.57 -17.84 -10.43
CA GLU A 132 -14.11 -18.97 -9.65
C GLU A 132 -12.63 -18.80 -9.31
N VAL A 133 -12.28 -18.96 -8.03
CA VAL A 133 -10.91 -18.92 -7.52
C VAL A 133 -10.65 -20.17 -6.67
N PHE A 134 -9.66 -20.99 -7.03
CA PHE A 134 -9.39 -22.26 -6.36
C PHE A 134 -8.54 -22.12 -5.11
N ASN A 135 -7.50 -21.28 -5.16
CA ASN A 135 -6.65 -21.04 -4.00
C ASN A 135 -7.37 -20.20 -2.95
N ASN A 136 -6.98 -20.34 -1.70
CA ASN A 136 -7.66 -19.71 -0.57
C ASN A 136 -6.75 -18.99 0.43
N GLY A 137 -5.42 -19.00 0.23
CA GLY A 137 -4.46 -18.40 1.15
C GLY A 137 -4.04 -19.31 2.31
N SER A 138 -4.37 -20.60 2.29
CA SER A 138 -3.90 -21.53 3.32
C SER A 138 -2.38 -21.52 3.43
N ASP A 139 -1.87 -21.60 4.66
CA ASP A 139 -0.45 -21.58 5.00
C ASP A 139 0.28 -20.31 4.52
N VAL A 140 -0.44 -19.18 4.50
CA VAL A 140 0.08 -17.83 4.24
C VAL A 140 -0.23 -16.95 5.44
N ASP A 141 0.72 -16.12 5.86
CA ASP A 141 0.53 -15.11 6.89
C ASP A 141 0.39 -13.75 6.20
N VAL A 142 -0.80 -13.16 6.26
CA VAL A 142 -1.01 -11.78 5.82
C VAL A 142 -0.84 -10.85 7.02
N VAL A 143 -0.07 -9.78 6.84
CA VAL A 143 0.13 -8.76 7.87
C VAL A 143 -0.45 -7.45 7.36
N ILE A 144 -1.45 -6.96 8.05
CA ILE A 144 -2.09 -5.67 7.75
C ILE A 144 -1.41 -4.61 8.60
N CYS A 145 -0.71 -3.70 7.95
CA CYS A 145 -0.06 -2.55 8.59
C CYS A 145 -0.95 -1.34 8.34
N ASP A 146 -1.78 -0.99 9.31
CA ASP A 146 -2.86 0.00 9.12
C ASP A 146 -3.31 0.59 10.47
N ASP A 147 -4.48 1.24 10.52
CA ASP A 147 -5.16 1.58 11.76
C ASP A 147 -5.73 0.33 12.46
N PRO A 148 -6.23 0.42 13.70
CA PRO A 148 -6.67 -0.73 14.47
C PRO A 148 -7.65 -1.65 13.75
N VAL A 149 -7.43 -2.96 13.91
CA VAL A 149 -8.29 -4.03 13.38
C VAL A 149 -8.98 -4.75 14.52
N SER A 150 -10.31 -4.87 14.44
CA SER A 150 -11.12 -5.56 15.45
C SER A 150 -10.84 -7.05 15.46
N THR A 151 -10.40 -7.59 16.60
CA THR A 151 -9.98 -9.00 16.72
C THR A 151 -11.11 -10.01 16.58
N ASP A 152 -12.35 -9.61 16.88
CA ASP A 152 -13.55 -10.46 16.97
C ASP A 152 -14.49 -10.33 15.76
N CYS A 153 -14.11 -9.60 14.71
CA CYS A 153 -14.91 -9.46 13.50
C CYS A 153 -15.16 -10.83 12.85
N LYS A 154 -16.40 -11.10 12.46
CA LYS A 154 -16.83 -12.40 11.89
C LYS A 154 -16.31 -12.64 10.47
N GLU A 155 -15.86 -11.58 9.79
CA GLU A 155 -15.18 -11.74 8.51
C GLU A 155 -13.82 -12.48 8.65
N TRP A 156 -13.26 -12.55 9.85
CA TRP A 156 -12.01 -13.29 10.12
C TRP A 156 -12.21 -14.79 10.39
N VAL A 157 -13.43 -15.27 10.37
CA VAL A 157 -13.73 -16.69 10.60
C VAL A 157 -13.50 -17.50 9.32
N SER A 158 -12.74 -18.59 9.43
CA SER A 158 -12.54 -19.54 8.33
C SER A 158 -13.86 -20.12 7.84
N PRO A 159 -14.17 -20.04 6.55
CA PRO A 159 -15.35 -20.72 6.00
C PRO A 159 -15.24 -22.24 6.04
N ALA A 160 -14.05 -22.81 6.06
CA ALA A 160 -13.83 -24.26 6.07
C ALA A 160 -13.96 -24.86 7.47
N THR A 161 -13.40 -24.20 8.49
CA THR A 161 -13.28 -24.74 9.84
C THR A 161 -14.15 -24.04 10.88
N ASN A 162 -14.72 -22.91 10.54
CA ASN A 162 -15.44 -22.01 11.43
C ASN A 162 -14.61 -21.52 12.64
N GLN A 163 -13.27 -21.48 12.49
CA GLN A 163 -12.32 -21.00 13.49
C GLN A 163 -11.86 -19.58 13.15
N GLN A 164 -11.54 -18.81 14.19
CA GLN A 164 -10.96 -17.47 14.04
C GLN A 164 -9.55 -17.58 13.45
N ARG A 165 -9.26 -16.77 12.43
CA ARG A 165 -7.97 -16.71 11.74
C ARG A 165 -7.13 -15.53 12.16
N PHE A 166 -7.72 -14.55 12.85
CA PHE A 166 -6.98 -13.43 13.40
C PHE A 166 -6.07 -13.90 14.54
N GLN A 167 -4.79 -13.60 14.39
CA GLN A 167 -3.74 -14.02 15.32
C GLN A 167 -3.36 -12.84 16.22
N GLN A 168 -3.68 -12.91 17.51
CA GLN A 168 -3.23 -11.92 18.50
C GLN A 168 -1.76 -12.21 18.87
N TYR A 169 -0.86 -11.81 17.97
CA TYR A 169 0.58 -12.05 18.15
C TYR A 169 1.20 -10.96 19.03
N GLU A 170 1.91 -11.37 20.06
CA GLU A 170 2.57 -10.48 21.02
C GLU A 170 3.85 -9.88 20.41
N TRP A 171 3.70 -8.90 19.52
CA TRP A 171 4.78 -8.31 18.74
C TRP A 171 5.95 -7.83 19.61
N TYR A 172 5.64 -7.05 20.66
CA TYR A 172 6.66 -6.44 21.51
C TYR A 172 7.36 -7.49 22.38
N ASN A 173 6.59 -8.34 23.05
CA ASN A 173 7.13 -9.38 23.91
C ASN A 173 7.99 -10.40 23.14
N ASN A 174 7.60 -10.72 21.91
CA ASN A 174 8.28 -11.74 21.12
C ASN A 174 9.46 -11.20 20.31
N LEU A 175 9.46 -9.93 19.93
CA LEU A 175 10.39 -9.44 18.92
C LEU A 175 11.29 -8.29 19.37
N ASN A 176 11.02 -7.60 20.47
CA ASN A 176 11.84 -6.45 20.88
C ASN A 176 13.34 -6.81 21.01
N SER A 177 13.65 -8.01 21.46
CA SER A 177 15.04 -8.46 21.57
C SER A 177 15.79 -8.54 20.23
N TYR A 178 15.07 -8.55 19.11
CA TYR A 178 15.62 -8.57 17.75
C TYR A 178 15.61 -7.21 17.07
N VAL A 179 14.77 -6.27 17.56
CA VAL A 179 14.45 -5.03 16.87
C VAL A 179 15.26 -3.84 17.38
N THR A 180 15.51 -3.71 18.69
CA THR A 180 16.23 -2.56 19.23
C THR A 180 17.39 -2.87 20.15
N SER A 181 18.35 -1.94 20.13
CA SER A 181 19.12 -1.57 21.32
C SER A 181 18.56 -0.26 21.89
N ILE A 182 18.82 -0.04 23.16
CA ILE A 182 18.40 1.09 23.98
C ILE A 182 18.87 2.41 23.34
N ASP A 183 18.04 3.43 23.35
CA ASP A 183 18.43 4.78 23.05
C ASP A 183 18.86 5.56 24.31
N ASP A 184 19.47 6.69 24.06
CA ASP A 184 20.11 7.54 25.08
C ASP A 184 19.13 8.41 25.85
N ASP A 185 17.92 8.67 25.30
CA ASP A 185 16.91 9.53 25.90
C ASP A 185 15.78 8.76 26.61
N GLY A 186 15.88 7.44 26.65
CA GLY A 186 14.89 6.57 27.25
C GLY A 186 13.62 6.39 26.43
N THR A 187 13.61 6.81 25.17
CA THR A 187 12.52 6.48 24.23
C THR A 187 12.64 5.02 23.83
N THR A 188 12.03 4.18 24.61
CA THR A 188 12.00 2.75 24.33
C THR A 188 10.92 2.42 23.32
N LEU A 189 11.16 1.36 22.51
CA LEU A 189 10.07 0.75 21.77
C LEU A 189 8.93 0.38 22.72
N PRO A 190 7.69 0.33 22.20
CA PRO A 190 6.57 -0.16 22.98
C PRO A 190 6.90 -1.50 23.65
N THR A 191 6.55 -1.64 24.91
CA THR A 191 6.79 -2.83 25.72
C THR A 191 5.47 -3.37 26.28
N GLY A 192 5.48 -4.62 26.76
CA GLY A 192 4.29 -5.27 27.30
C GLY A 192 3.44 -5.91 26.20
N SER A 193 2.17 -6.14 26.52
CA SER A 193 1.23 -6.75 25.57
C SER A 193 0.86 -5.77 24.46
N TYR A 194 0.73 -6.32 23.25
CA TYR A 194 0.30 -5.55 22.10
C TYR A 194 -1.16 -5.08 22.27
N PRO A 195 -1.49 -3.80 22.00
CA PRO A 195 -2.80 -3.20 22.31
C PRO A 195 -3.86 -3.56 21.28
N TYR A 196 -4.33 -4.80 21.27
CA TYR A 196 -5.42 -5.23 20.41
C TYR A 196 -6.76 -4.62 20.86
N VAL A 197 -7.63 -4.35 19.87
CA VAL A 197 -9.00 -3.87 20.07
C VAL A 197 -10.02 -4.88 19.53
N ASP A 198 -11.24 -4.81 20.04
CA ASP A 198 -12.40 -5.55 19.53
C ASP A 198 -13.40 -4.60 18.85
N GLN A 199 -14.51 -5.13 18.32
CA GLN A 199 -15.55 -4.31 17.68
C GLN A 199 -16.15 -3.25 18.60
N ALA A 200 -16.23 -3.53 19.89
CA ALA A 200 -16.83 -2.60 20.87
C ALA A 200 -15.89 -1.43 21.26
N THR A 201 -14.60 -1.57 20.98
CA THR A 201 -13.57 -0.60 21.38
C THR A 201 -12.82 0.01 20.20
N ASN A 202 -12.96 -0.55 18.99
CA ASN A 202 -12.30 -0.04 17.78
C ASN A 202 -12.98 1.23 17.28
N THR A 203 -12.35 2.37 17.52
CA THR A 203 -12.82 3.69 17.06
C THR A 203 -12.43 4.02 15.61
N ALA A 204 -11.67 3.14 14.95
CA ALA A 204 -11.23 3.23 13.56
C ALA A 204 -11.96 2.19 12.69
N PHE A 205 -11.87 2.34 11.39
CA PHE A 205 -12.59 1.48 10.44
C PHE A 205 -11.72 1.00 9.29
N HIS A 206 -10.66 1.75 8.98
CA HIS A 206 -9.89 1.58 7.75
C HIS A 206 -9.16 0.24 7.75
N GLY A 207 -8.50 -0.13 8.84
CA GLY A 207 -7.83 -1.42 8.98
C GLY A 207 -8.79 -2.61 8.87
N ASN A 208 -10.02 -2.51 9.41
CA ASN A 208 -11.05 -3.52 9.20
C ASN A 208 -11.39 -3.67 7.71
N HIS A 209 -11.58 -2.55 7.01
CA HIS A 209 -11.93 -2.56 5.60
C HIS A 209 -10.83 -3.18 4.73
N VAL A 210 -9.60 -2.78 4.97
CA VAL A 210 -8.41 -3.31 4.29
C VAL A 210 -8.26 -4.81 4.56
N THR A 211 -8.35 -5.23 5.82
CA THR A 211 -8.28 -6.65 6.22
C THR A 211 -9.37 -7.47 5.55
N GLY A 212 -10.60 -6.95 5.52
CA GLY A 212 -11.74 -7.60 4.86
C GLY A 212 -11.51 -7.81 3.37
N THR A 213 -10.90 -6.84 2.69
CA THR A 213 -10.58 -6.95 1.26
C THR A 213 -9.45 -7.97 1.00
N VAL A 214 -8.44 -8.06 1.86
CA VAL A 214 -7.37 -9.07 1.74
C VAL A 214 -7.89 -10.47 2.02
N ALA A 215 -8.52 -10.65 3.20
CA ALA A 215 -8.72 -11.98 3.78
C ALA A 215 -10.10 -12.21 4.39
N GLY A 216 -11.05 -11.32 4.18
CA GLY A 216 -12.43 -11.47 4.66
C GLY A 216 -13.10 -12.73 4.12
N ARG A 217 -13.97 -13.30 4.92
CA ARG A 217 -14.73 -14.51 4.57
C ARG A 217 -15.59 -14.34 3.32
N HIS A 218 -16.25 -13.18 3.17
CA HIS A 218 -17.13 -12.86 2.05
C HIS A 218 -16.47 -11.88 1.07
N TYR A 219 -15.91 -10.79 1.57
CA TYR A 219 -15.38 -9.70 0.74
C TYR A 219 -13.91 -9.85 0.38
N GLY A 220 -13.20 -10.83 0.96
CA GLY A 220 -11.77 -11.03 0.75
C GLY A 220 -11.42 -12.10 -0.26
N TRP A 221 -10.15 -12.09 -0.65
CA TRP A 221 -9.53 -13.06 -1.54
C TRP A 221 -9.02 -14.29 -0.77
N ALA A 222 -8.13 -14.08 0.21
CA ALA A 222 -7.37 -15.12 0.92
C ALA A 222 -8.10 -15.60 2.18
N ARG A 223 -9.23 -16.26 1.99
CA ARG A 223 -10.22 -16.64 3.03
C ARG A 223 -9.72 -17.62 4.08
N GLU A 224 -8.58 -18.25 3.88
CA GLU A 224 -7.96 -19.20 4.82
C GLU A 224 -6.55 -18.75 5.26
N ALA A 225 -6.10 -17.55 4.88
CA ALA A 225 -4.85 -17.00 5.37
C ALA A 225 -4.93 -16.67 6.86
N ASN A 226 -3.82 -16.83 7.59
CA ASN A 226 -3.69 -16.27 8.92
C ASN A 226 -3.62 -14.74 8.82
N ILE A 227 -4.32 -14.06 9.69
CA ILE A 227 -4.40 -12.60 9.71
C ILE A 227 -3.61 -12.09 10.90
N TYR A 228 -2.61 -11.25 10.63
CA TYR A 228 -1.82 -10.51 11.61
C TYR A 228 -2.02 -9.02 11.39
N HIS A 229 -1.84 -8.25 12.43
CA HIS A 229 -2.00 -6.80 12.37
C HIS A 229 -0.89 -6.08 13.12
N LEU A 230 -0.39 -5.00 12.51
CA LEU A 230 0.46 -3.99 13.13
C LEU A 230 -0.19 -2.61 12.95
N ASP A 231 -0.59 -2.02 14.06
CA ASP A 231 -1.11 -0.65 14.08
C ASP A 231 0.03 0.35 13.85
N VAL A 232 -0.16 1.22 12.85
CA VAL A 232 0.83 2.24 12.46
C VAL A 232 0.22 3.65 12.38
N LEU A 233 -1.08 3.77 12.60
CA LEU A 233 -1.81 5.03 12.37
C LEU A 233 -2.47 5.59 13.62
N SER A 234 -2.66 4.80 14.69
CA SER A 234 -3.25 5.31 15.93
C SER A 234 -2.21 5.94 16.86
N ALA A 235 -2.69 6.60 17.92
CA ALA A 235 -1.82 7.21 18.93
C ALA A 235 -0.97 6.20 19.71
N SER A 236 -1.40 4.93 19.80
CA SER A 236 -0.66 3.82 20.41
C SER A 236 0.07 2.95 19.39
N ALA A 237 0.22 3.47 18.18
CA ALA A 237 0.79 2.76 17.05
C ALA A 237 2.25 2.34 17.28
N THR A 238 2.64 1.27 16.59
CA THR A 238 4.05 0.94 16.40
C THR A 238 4.73 2.07 15.63
N PRO A 239 5.84 2.64 16.13
CA PRO A 239 6.56 3.67 15.40
C PRO A 239 6.91 3.19 13.99
N VAL A 240 6.57 3.99 12.97
CA VAL A 240 6.78 3.59 11.56
C VAL A 240 8.25 3.28 11.28
N MET A 241 9.16 3.99 11.95
CA MET A 241 10.60 3.73 11.84
C MET A 241 11.01 2.35 12.36
N ALA A 242 10.20 1.69 13.18
CA ALA A 242 10.45 0.34 13.68
C ALA A 242 9.59 -0.73 12.99
N LEU A 243 8.55 -0.32 12.25
CA LEU A 243 7.57 -1.22 11.63
C LEU A 243 8.23 -2.32 10.79
N PHE A 244 9.12 -1.91 9.89
CA PHE A 244 9.75 -2.85 8.96
C PHE A 244 10.76 -3.76 9.66
N ASP A 245 11.38 -3.31 10.74
CA ASP A 245 12.19 -4.18 11.60
C ASP A 245 11.35 -5.25 12.27
N TYR A 246 10.15 -4.90 12.77
CA TYR A 246 9.21 -5.89 13.30
C TYR A 246 8.77 -6.89 12.22
N LEU A 247 8.48 -6.44 11.01
CA LEU A 247 8.11 -7.33 9.90
C LEU A 247 9.24 -8.29 9.52
N ARG A 248 10.48 -7.80 9.47
CA ARG A 248 11.69 -8.61 9.22
C ARG A 248 11.91 -9.64 10.34
N ALA A 249 11.87 -9.19 11.59
CA ALA A 249 12.01 -10.06 12.76
C ALA A 249 10.89 -11.11 12.81
N PHE A 250 9.64 -10.71 12.55
CA PHE A 250 8.50 -11.62 12.46
C PHE A 250 8.72 -12.68 11.37
N HIS A 251 9.04 -12.26 10.15
CA HIS A 251 9.27 -13.19 9.04
C HIS A 251 10.31 -14.24 9.40
N LYS A 252 11.37 -13.84 10.10
CA LYS A 252 12.48 -14.70 10.49
C LYS A 252 12.21 -15.57 11.72
N HIS A 253 11.43 -15.08 12.71
CA HIS A 253 11.32 -15.69 14.04
C HIS A 253 9.92 -16.19 14.41
N LYS A 254 8.86 -15.87 13.62
CA LYS A 254 7.50 -16.35 13.86
C LYS A 254 7.44 -17.89 14.00
N PRO A 255 6.40 -18.44 14.64
CA PRO A 255 6.27 -19.88 14.84
C PRO A 255 6.34 -20.69 13.53
N ILE A 256 6.90 -21.88 13.63
CA ILE A 256 6.85 -22.86 12.54
C ILE A 256 5.42 -23.41 12.47
N ASN A 257 4.85 -23.42 11.29
CA ASN A 257 3.58 -24.08 11.02
C ASN A 257 3.75 -25.60 11.21
N THR A 258 3.04 -26.17 12.15
CA THR A 258 3.19 -27.58 12.53
C THR A 258 2.75 -28.56 11.45
N THR A 259 1.83 -28.14 10.57
CA THR A 259 1.35 -28.94 9.44
C THR A 259 2.39 -29.05 8.33
N THR A 260 3.08 -27.94 8.04
CA THR A 260 4.02 -27.85 6.90
C THR A 260 5.48 -28.02 7.33
N GLY A 261 5.78 -27.95 8.63
CA GLY A 261 7.14 -27.99 9.19
C GLY A 261 8.01 -26.79 8.85
N ARG A 262 7.42 -25.68 8.39
CA ARG A 262 8.13 -24.45 7.99
C ARG A 262 7.39 -23.19 8.41
N ARG A 263 8.05 -22.03 8.36
CA ARG A 263 7.40 -20.74 8.47
C ARG A 263 6.66 -20.42 7.18
N ASN A 264 5.46 -19.90 7.32
CA ASN A 264 4.63 -19.50 6.19
C ASN A 264 5.26 -18.31 5.44
N PRO A 265 4.98 -18.10 4.15
CA PRO A 265 5.25 -16.83 3.48
C PRO A 265 4.61 -15.68 4.23
N THR A 266 5.23 -14.50 4.22
CA THR A 266 4.70 -13.26 4.79
C THR A 266 4.33 -12.31 3.65
N VAL A 267 3.06 -11.95 3.55
CA VAL A 267 2.55 -10.99 2.57
C VAL A 267 1.95 -9.82 3.34
N THR A 268 2.40 -8.60 3.05
CA THR A 268 1.98 -7.42 3.83
C THR A 268 1.24 -6.42 2.97
N ASN A 269 0.27 -5.73 3.57
CA ASN A 269 -0.45 -4.64 2.96
C ASN A 269 -0.23 -3.33 3.72
N HIS A 270 0.08 -2.28 2.96
CA HIS A 270 0.31 -0.93 3.45
C HIS A 270 -0.64 0.03 2.71
N SER A 271 -1.83 0.24 3.29
CA SER A 271 -2.84 1.14 2.72
C SER A 271 -2.71 2.57 3.27
N TRP A 272 -1.49 3.01 3.48
CA TRP A 272 -1.13 4.32 4.01
C TRP A 272 0.12 4.87 3.33
N GLY A 273 0.39 6.15 3.53
CA GLY A 273 1.61 6.78 3.06
C GLY A 273 1.93 8.04 3.85
N TYR A 274 3.19 8.46 3.85
CA TYR A 274 3.56 9.75 4.38
C TYR A 274 3.02 10.88 3.53
N GLY A 275 2.40 11.86 4.19
CA GLY A 275 1.99 13.11 3.60
C GLY A 275 2.41 14.28 4.46
N ALA A 276 2.59 15.44 3.85
CA ALA A 276 2.69 16.71 4.53
C ALA A 276 1.40 17.48 4.31
N ASP A 277 0.76 17.84 5.41
CA ASP A 277 -0.34 18.78 5.34
C ASP A 277 0.20 20.19 5.06
N TYR A 278 -0.60 20.97 4.39
CA TYR A 278 -0.46 22.41 4.38
C TYR A 278 -0.68 22.91 5.80
N SER A 279 0.22 23.62 6.41
CA SER A 279 0.20 24.08 7.81
C SER A 279 -1.15 24.03 8.53
N GLY A 280 -1.18 23.85 9.85
CA GLY A 280 -2.37 23.58 10.70
C GLY A 280 -3.57 24.54 10.60
N ASP A 281 -3.57 25.48 9.67
CA ASP A 281 -4.64 26.44 9.43
C ASP A 281 -5.47 26.15 8.14
N TRP A 282 -5.28 24.96 7.53
CA TRP A 282 -6.15 24.55 6.44
C TRP A 282 -7.53 24.12 6.96
N PRO A 283 -8.68 24.63 6.49
CA PRO A 283 -9.15 24.66 5.10
C PRO A 283 -9.64 26.02 4.58
N THR A 284 -9.34 27.12 5.25
CA THR A 284 -10.09 28.36 4.98
C THR A 284 -9.39 29.42 4.12
N GLY A 285 -8.26 29.11 3.49
CA GLY A 285 -7.64 30.17 2.70
C GLY A 285 -6.25 29.93 2.15
N PHE A 286 -5.97 28.76 1.54
CA PHE A 286 -4.81 28.69 0.69
C PHE A 286 -5.01 29.60 -0.52
N ASP A 287 -4.31 30.71 -0.53
CA ASP A 287 -4.30 31.65 -1.63
C ASP A 287 -3.10 31.37 -2.54
N ILE A 288 -3.22 31.73 -3.81
CA ILE A 288 -2.12 31.69 -4.77
C ILE A 288 -0.92 32.54 -4.28
N SER A 289 -1.16 33.58 -3.48
CA SER A 289 -0.12 34.41 -2.87
C SER A 289 0.75 33.68 -1.85
N ASP A 290 0.30 32.54 -1.32
CA ASP A 290 1.09 31.70 -0.41
C ASP A 290 2.19 30.95 -1.16
N ILE A 291 2.04 30.75 -2.47
CA ILE A 291 3.04 30.10 -3.31
C ILE A 291 4.11 31.11 -3.73
N THR A 292 5.30 30.91 -3.24
CA THR A 292 6.48 31.72 -3.61
C THR A 292 7.02 31.35 -4.99
N SER A 293 7.14 30.05 -5.25
CA SER A 293 7.64 29.54 -6.54
C SER A 293 7.27 28.07 -6.76
N ILE A 294 7.27 27.66 -8.02
CA ILE A 294 7.17 26.27 -8.46
C ILE A 294 8.39 25.99 -9.34
N VAL A 295 9.12 24.93 -9.02
CA VAL A 295 10.14 24.39 -9.93
C VAL A 295 9.55 23.19 -10.64
N TYR A 296 9.53 23.28 -11.97
CA TYR A 296 8.99 22.23 -12.84
C TYR A 296 9.96 21.97 -13.99
N ASN A 297 10.44 20.73 -14.08
CA ASN A 297 11.47 20.32 -15.07
C ASN A 297 12.73 21.23 -15.03
N GLY A 298 13.16 21.64 -13.85
CA GLY A 298 14.32 22.51 -13.66
C GLY A 298 14.08 24.00 -13.95
N VAL A 299 12.88 24.39 -14.37
CA VAL A 299 12.51 25.79 -14.61
C VAL A 299 11.75 26.35 -13.41
N THR A 300 12.13 27.54 -12.96
CA THR A 300 11.45 28.23 -11.85
C THR A 300 10.35 29.15 -12.37
N TYR A 301 9.15 28.96 -11.85
CA TYR A 301 7.97 29.78 -12.12
C TYR A 301 7.53 30.50 -10.85
N ASN A 302 6.99 31.72 -11.00
CA ASN A 302 6.44 32.56 -9.93
C ASN A 302 5.52 33.63 -10.53
N SER A 303 5.01 34.55 -9.71
CA SER A 303 4.12 35.62 -10.19
C SER A 303 4.75 36.56 -11.24
N GLY A 304 6.09 36.73 -11.21
CA GLY A 304 6.84 37.53 -12.20
C GLY A 304 7.26 36.74 -13.45
N ASN A 305 7.25 35.41 -13.38
CA ASN A 305 7.53 34.50 -14.48
C ASN A 305 6.51 33.35 -14.44
N PRO A 306 5.26 33.59 -14.78
CA PRO A 306 4.19 32.59 -14.71
C PRO A 306 4.35 31.51 -15.78
N GLY A 307 3.69 30.38 -15.58
CA GLY A 307 3.51 29.37 -16.61
C GLY A 307 2.62 29.84 -17.77
N PRO A 308 2.50 29.04 -18.83
CA PRO A 308 1.75 29.41 -20.04
C PRO A 308 0.29 29.81 -19.78
N ASN A 309 -0.34 29.26 -18.74
CA ASN A 309 -1.73 29.52 -18.40
C ASN A 309 -1.91 30.56 -17.27
N GLY A 310 -0.83 31.23 -16.85
CA GLY A 310 -0.83 32.33 -15.87
C GLY A 310 -0.63 31.89 -14.42
N TRP A 311 -0.43 32.88 -13.53
CA TRP A 311 -0.22 32.66 -12.09
C TRP A 311 -1.52 32.82 -11.32
N ASN A 312 -2.38 31.83 -11.45
CA ASN A 312 -3.63 31.66 -10.71
C ASN A 312 -3.90 30.16 -10.56
N PHE A 313 -4.77 29.73 -9.64
CA PHE A 313 -4.97 28.29 -9.41
C PHE A 313 -5.39 27.51 -10.68
N PRO A 314 -6.35 27.96 -11.51
CA PRO A 314 -6.62 27.25 -12.75
C PRO A 314 -5.42 27.14 -13.69
N GLY A 315 -4.58 28.16 -13.74
CA GLY A 315 -3.36 28.17 -14.56
C GLY A 315 -2.30 27.21 -14.04
N ILE A 316 -1.95 27.31 -12.76
CA ILE A 316 -0.93 26.43 -12.17
C ILE A 316 -1.40 24.97 -12.05
N GLU A 317 -2.70 24.72 -11.89
CA GLU A 317 -3.25 23.36 -11.95
C GLU A 317 -3.07 22.75 -13.33
N LYS A 318 -3.36 23.53 -14.37
CA LYS A 318 -3.19 23.08 -15.75
C LYS A 318 -1.72 22.90 -16.15
N ASP A 319 -0.83 23.77 -15.70
CA ASP A 319 0.60 23.74 -16.06
C ASP A 319 1.41 22.75 -15.22
N PHE A 320 1.09 22.59 -13.94
CA PHE A 320 1.93 21.87 -12.95
C PHE A 320 1.17 20.81 -12.15
N GLY A 321 -0.14 20.69 -12.29
CA GLY A 321 -0.96 19.77 -11.52
C GLY A 321 -1.22 20.20 -10.07
N ILE A 322 -0.99 21.47 -9.73
CA ILE A 322 -1.16 22.02 -8.39
C ILE A 322 -2.44 22.87 -8.37
N GLY A 323 -3.55 22.31 -7.90
CA GLY A 323 -4.83 22.99 -7.79
C GLY A 323 -5.11 23.52 -6.38
N ALA A 324 -6.13 24.38 -6.27
CA ALA A 324 -6.60 24.92 -4.98
C ALA A 324 -7.05 23.84 -3.99
N ASN A 325 -7.43 22.67 -4.49
CA ASN A 325 -7.89 21.53 -3.69
C ASN A 325 -6.77 20.58 -3.26
N LYS A 326 -5.50 20.89 -3.54
CA LYS A 326 -4.35 20.08 -3.17
C LYS A 326 -3.97 20.38 -1.71
N THR A 327 -4.62 19.70 -0.79
CA THR A 327 -4.45 19.90 0.65
C THR A 327 -3.25 19.16 1.21
N GLN A 328 -2.71 18.19 0.47
CA GLN A 328 -1.64 17.30 0.93
C GLN A 328 -0.63 17.05 -0.16
N TYR A 329 0.63 16.94 0.24
CA TYR A 329 1.75 16.59 -0.63
C TYR A 329 2.34 15.24 -0.21
N PRO A 330 2.75 14.42 -1.18
CA PRO A 330 3.39 13.14 -0.88
C PRO A 330 4.74 13.36 -0.17
N GLY A 331 5.04 12.52 0.81
CA GLY A 331 6.26 12.58 1.60
C GLY A 331 7.18 11.37 1.38
N ARG A 332 8.41 11.61 0.93
CA ARG A 332 9.46 10.57 0.90
C ARG A 332 10.31 10.64 2.16
N VAL A 333 10.58 9.46 2.73
CA VAL A 333 11.44 9.26 3.90
C VAL A 333 12.47 8.20 3.53
N ALA A 334 13.72 8.61 3.29
CA ALA A 334 14.78 7.73 2.80
C ALA A 334 15.05 6.57 3.78
N ALA A 335 14.99 6.85 5.08
CA ALA A 335 15.14 5.84 6.11
C ALA A 335 14.06 4.75 6.04
N VAL A 336 12.79 5.13 5.84
CA VAL A 336 11.69 4.17 5.67
C VAL A 336 11.86 3.37 4.39
N ASP A 337 12.23 4.03 3.29
CA ASP A 337 12.47 3.34 2.02
C ASP A 337 13.58 2.30 2.13
N ALA A 338 14.67 2.61 2.84
CA ALA A 338 15.76 1.68 3.08
C ALA A 338 15.32 0.45 3.90
N ASP A 339 14.51 0.65 4.95
CA ASP A 339 13.96 -0.45 5.76
C ASP A 339 13.00 -1.33 4.95
N VAL A 340 12.20 -0.73 4.08
CA VAL A 340 11.33 -1.45 3.13
C VAL A 340 12.14 -2.32 2.18
N GLU A 341 13.20 -1.76 1.57
CA GLU A 341 14.10 -2.50 0.68
C GLU A 341 14.76 -3.68 1.41
N ASP A 342 15.16 -3.47 2.67
CA ASP A 342 15.74 -4.51 3.51
C ASP A 342 14.73 -5.61 3.84
N ALA A 343 13.47 -5.26 4.13
CA ALA A 343 12.41 -6.23 4.38
C ALA A 343 12.09 -7.06 3.13
N ILE A 344 12.07 -6.45 1.95
CA ILE A 344 11.90 -7.15 0.66
C ILE A 344 13.06 -8.12 0.44
N ARG A 345 14.30 -7.69 0.68
CA ARG A 345 15.49 -8.54 0.55
C ARG A 345 15.46 -9.74 1.50
N ASP A 346 14.92 -9.57 2.70
CA ASP A 346 14.77 -10.64 3.69
C ASP A 346 13.61 -11.61 3.35
N GLY A 347 12.80 -11.32 2.33
CA GLY A 347 11.75 -12.21 1.83
C GLY A 347 10.31 -11.83 2.22
N VAL A 348 10.10 -10.66 2.80
CA VAL A 348 8.76 -10.11 3.05
C VAL A 348 8.19 -9.57 1.75
N VAL A 349 6.96 -9.94 1.42
CA VAL A 349 6.25 -9.36 0.27
C VAL A 349 5.57 -8.07 0.72
N ILE A 350 5.91 -6.95 0.06
CA ILE A 350 5.40 -5.62 0.42
C ILE A 350 4.58 -5.03 -0.73
N ILE A 351 3.31 -4.80 -0.43
CA ILE A 351 2.32 -4.23 -1.35
C ILE A 351 1.78 -2.96 -0.72
N ALA A 352 1.78 -1.85 -1.45
CA ALA A 352 1.39 -0.56 -0.92
C ALA A 352 0.57 0.27 -1.90
N ALA A 353 -0.26 1.13 -1.35
CA ALA A 353 -1.09 2.07 -2.08
C ALA A 353 -0.27 3.22 -2.69
N ALA A 354 -0.64 3.68 -3.90
CA ALA A 354 0.04 4.74 -4.64
C ALA A 354 -0.24 6.16 -4.13
N SER A 355 -1.16 6.33 -3.18
CA SER A 355 -1.72 7.60 -2.68
C SER A 355 -2.88 8.18 -3.51
N ASN A 356 -3.61 9.12 -2.88
CA ASN A 356 -4.90 9.64 -3.38
C ASN A 356 -4.86 11.12 -3.75
N ASP A 357 -3.71 11.65 -4.10
CA ASP A 357 -3.50 13.09 -4.28
C ASP A 357 -3.55 13.51 -5.76
N ASN A 358 -3.78 12.55 -6.67
CA ASN A 358 -3.75 12.79 -8.13
C ASN A 358 -2.43 13.45 -8.56
N PHE A 359 -1.30 12.98 -8.03
CA PHE A 359 0.02 13.39 -8.47
C PHE A 359 0.69 12.34 -9.36
N HIS A 360 1.49 12.83 -10.29
CA HIS A 360 2.41 12.00 -11.04
C HIS A 360 3.56 11.51 -10.16
N ILE A 361 3.83 10.21 -10.16
CA ILE A 361 4.97 9.61 -9.45
C ILE A 361 6.03 9.26 -10.48
N ALA A 362 7.05 10.11 -10.57
CA ALA A 362 8.19 9.96 -11.46
C ALA A 362 9.20 8.96 -10.92
N LEU A 363 10.00 8.37 -11.81
CA LEU A 363 11.20 7.62 -11.41
C LEU A 363 12.34 8.58 -11.05
N PRO A 364 13.31 8.18 -10.22
CA PRO A 364 14.45 9.04 -9.87
C PRO A 364 15.27 9.52 -11.07
N THR A 365 15.18 8.83 -12.20
CA THR A 365 15.85 9.19 -13.47
C THR A 365 15.09 10.22 -14.30
N ASP A 366 13.83 10.49 -13.96
CA ASP A 366 12.99 11.39 -14.73
C ASP A 366 13.24 12.84 -14.34
N THR A 367 13.16 13.75 -15.30
CA THR A 367 13.32 15.20 -15.07
C THR A 367 12.30 15.75 -14.10
N GLU A 368 11.09 15.16 -14.07
CA GLU A 368 9.98 15.57 -13.19
C GLU A 368 10.19 15.16 -11.72
N TYR A 369 11.08 14.22 -11.42
CA TYR A 369 11.29 13.71 -10.06
C TYR A 369 11.59 14.82 -9.03
N ASN A 370 12.30 15.84 -9.46
CA ASN A 370 12.70 16.96 -8.60
C ASN A 370 11.77 18.19 -8.72
N ASN A 371 10.56 18.02 -9.24
CA ASN A 371 9.58 19.10 -9.22
C ASN A 371 9.13 19.39 -7.77
N TYR A 372 9.10 20.67 -7.41
CA TYR A 372 8.68 21.08 -6.08
C TYR A 372 7.95 22.43 -6.08
N VAL A 373 7.17 22.65 -5.06
CA VAL A 373 6.54 23.92 -4.72
C VAL A 373 7.19 24.49 -3.46
N THR A 374 7.42 25.78 -3.43
CA THR A 374 7.86 26.52 -2.25
C THR A 374 6.76 27.50 -1.84
N ALA A 375 6.38 27.43 -0.58
CA ALA A 375 5.38 28.29 0.03
C ALA A 375 5.76 28.58 1.50
N ALA A 376 4.90 29.24 2.26
CA ALA A 376 5.12 29.55 3.67
C ALA A 376 5.46 28.31 4.54
N PHE A 377 4.96 27.14 4.16
CA PHE A 377 5.24 25.85 4.81
C PHE A 377 6.61 25.22 4.38
N GLY A 378 7.42 25.93 3.60
CA GLY A 378 8.69 25.45 3.06
C GLY A 378 8.54 24.79 1.68
N THR A 379 9.48 23.91 1.34
CA THR A 379 9.54 23.24 0.03
C THR A 379 8.94 21.84 0.12
N ARG A 380 8.08 21.49 -0.87
CA ARG A 380 7.46 20.18 -1.00
C ARG A 380 7.65 19.62 -2.41
N TYR A 381 8.28 18.46 -2.50
CA TYR A 381 8.40 17.70 -3.76
C TYR A 381 7.10 16.94 -4.00
N PHE A 382 6.48 17.12 -5.15
CA PHE A 382 5.17 16.54 -5.42
C PHE A 382 5.17 15.38 -6.43
N ASN A 383 6.30 15.12 -7.12
CA ASN A 383 6.41 14.02 -8.07
C ASN A 383 7.27 12.84 -7.58
N ARG A 384 7.67 12.82 -6.31
CA ARG A 384 8.46 11.72 -5.74
C ARG A 384 7.64 10.55 -5.20
N GLY A 385 6.33 10.73 -5.07
CA GLY A 385 5.45 9.78 -4.38
C GLY A 385 5.66 9.74 -2.86
N SER A 386 4.97 8.84 -2.18
CA SER A 386 5.03 8.66 -0.72
C SER A 386 5.77 7.39 -0.34
N SER A 387 6.48 7.43 0.80
CA SER A 387 6.92 6.20 1.47
C SER A 387 5.73 5.57 2.23
N PRO A 388 5.57 4.23 2.26
CA PRO A 388 6.43 3.22 1.64
C PRO A 388 6.11 2.96 0.16
N GLY A 389 4.95 3.43 -0.38
CA GLY A 389 4.43 3.03 -1.68
C GLY A 389 5.37 3.30 -2.86
N ALA A 390 6.16 4.37 -2.81
CA ALA A 390 7.11 4.70 -3.85
C ALA A 390 8.53 4.17 -3.61
N ALA A 391 8.80 3.43 -2.52
CA ALA A 391 10.10 2.80 -2.27
C ALA A 391 10.45 1.75 -3.33
N THR A 392 11.74 1.55 -3.56
CA THR A 392 12.23 0.61 -4.58
C THR A 392 11.79 -0.82 -4.26
N GLY A 393 11.27 -1.53 -5.26
CA GLY A 393 10.87 -2.93 -5.13
C GLY A 393 9.49 -3.16 -4.50
N VAL A 394 8.87 -2.17 -3.90
CA VAL A 394 7.47 -2.26 -3.44
C VAL A 394 6.54 -2.47 -4.64
N ILE A 395 5.51 -3.26 -4.48
CA ILE A 395 4.43 -3.33 -5.46
C ILE A 395 3.48 -2.16 -5.20
N CYS A 396 3.64 -1.10 -5.98
CA CYS A 396 2.87 0.13 -5.89
C CYS A 396 1.57 0.00 -6.68
N VAL A 397 0.44 0.18 -5.99
CA VAL A 397 -0.88 -0.10 -6.55
C VAL A 397 -1.69 1.17 -6.75
N GLY A 398 -2.05 1.45 -8.00
CA GLY A 398 -2.99 2.49 -8.39
C GLY A 398 -4.44 1.99 -8.38
N ALA A 399 -5.40 2.92 -8.27
CA ALA A 399 -6.81 2.59 -8.22
C ALA A 399 -7.50 2.80 -9.57
N ILE A 400 -8.25 1.78 -10.03
CA ILE A 400 -9.23 1.94 -11.12
C ILE A 400 -10.60 2.30 -10.57
N SER A 401 -11.32 3.10 -11.35
CA SER A 401 -12.70 3.47 -11.09
C SER A 401 -13.64 2.33 -11.46
N ASN A 402 -14.85 2.41 -10.93
CA ASN A 402 -15.97 1.54 -11.29
C ASN A 402 -16.68 1.98 -12.58
N ASN A 403 -16.12 2.90 -13.35
CA ASN A 403 -16.68 3.34 -14.62
C ASN A 403 -16.60 2.23 -15.68
N GLN A 404 -17.52 2.26 -16.63
CA GLN A 404 -17.60 1.27 -17.72
C GLN A 404 -16.34 1.16 -18.58
N ASP A 405 -15.56 2.23 -18.62
CA ASP A 405 -14.32 2.36 -19.41
C ASP A 405 -13.05 1.96 -18.66
N GLN A 406 -13.18 1.45 -17.44
CA GLN A 406 -12.07 0.97 -16.64
C GLN A 406 -10.93 1.99 -16.47
N ARG A 407 -11.27 3.27 -16.28
CA ARG A 407 -10.25 4.32 -16.12
C ARG A 407 -9.64 4.31 -14.72
N ARG A 408 -8.52 4.98 -14.66
CA ARG A 408 -7.93 5.37 -13.39
C ARG A 408 -8.95 6.15 -12.55
N ALA A 409 -9.05 5.86 -11.27
CA ALA A 409 -9.81 6.70 -10.34
C ALA A 409 -9.17 8.09 -10.26
N THR A 410 -9.98 9.13 -10.30
CA THR A 410 -9.52 10.52 -10.41
C THR A 410 -8.59 10.96 -9.29
N PHE A 411 -8.76 10.39 -8.10
CA PHE A 411 -7.90 10.65 -6.95
C PHE A 411 -6.56 9.91 -7.00
N SER A 412 -6.48 8.77 -7.70
CA SER A 412 -5.29 7.93 -7.64
C SER A 412 -4.05 8.65 -8.18
N ASN A 413 -2.96 8.55 -7.45
CA ASN A 413 -1.66 8.89 -8.02
C ASN A 413 -1.35 7.96 -9.19
N TYR A 414 -0.50 8.40 -10.12
CA TYR A 414 -0.21 7.77 -11.39
C TYR A 414 1.26 7.99 -11.79
N GLY A 415 1.70 7.40 -12.87
CA GLY A 415 3.07 7.58 -13.37
C GLY A 415 3.85 6.27 -13.44
N PRO A 416 5.11 6.32 -13.91
CA PRO A 416 5.91 5.12 -14.17
C PRO A 416 6.24 4.30 -12.91
N ARG A 417 6.06 4.89 -11.70
CA ARG A 417 6.30 4.17 -10.45
C ARG A 417 5.13 3.29 -10.01
N VAL A 418 3.95 3.44 -10.60
CA VAL A 418 2.84 2.52 -10.36
C VAL A 418 3.10 1.21 -11.08
N ASP A 419 3.02 0.08 -10.39
CA ASP A 419 3.30 -1.24 -10.98
C ASP A 419 2.05 -1.90 -11.58
N VAL A 420 0.90 -1.69 -10.92
CA VAL A 420 -0.36 -2.35 -11.31
C VAL A 420 -1.57 -1.52 -10.88
N TRP A 421 -2.65 -1.61 -11.62
CA TRP A 421 -3.94 -1.00 -11.32
C TRP A 421 -4.92 -2.04 -10.81
N ALA A 422 -5.63 -1.73 -9.73
CA ALA A 422 -6.64 -2.61 -9.16
C ALA A 422 -7.91 -1.84 -8.76
N PRO A 423 -9.06 -2.53 -8.63
CA PRO A 423 -10.30 -1.89 -8.19
C PRO A 423 -10.15 -1.15 -6.87
N GLY A 424 -10.41 0.16 -6.88
CA GLY A 424 -10.24 1.02 -5.70
C GLY A 424 -11.40 2.01 -5.49
N TYR A 425 -12.49 1.90 -6.24
CA TYR A 425 -13.66 2.77 -6.14
C TYR A 425 -14.88 1.97 -5.73
N ALA A 426 -15.66 2.45 -4.75
CA ALA A 426 -16.86 1.78 -4.23
C ALA A 426 -16.60 0.31 -3.82
N ILE A 427 -15.50 0.06 -3.15
CA ILE A 427 -15.15 -1.28 -2.67
C ILE A 427 -15.86 -1.53 -1.36
N VAL A 428 -16.69 -2.56 -1.33
CA VAL A 428 -17.40 -3.03 -0.13
C VAL A 428 -16.51 -4.00 0.65
N SER A 429 -16.37 -3.77 1.95
CA SER A 429 -15.61 -4.66 2.83
C SER A 429 -16.06 -4.51 4.29
N ALA A 430 -15.44 -5.28 5.19
CA ALA A 430 -15.72 -5.25 6.62
C ALA A 430 -15.54 -3.84 7.20
N TRP A 431 -16.29 -3.55 8.24
CA TRP A 431 -16.31 -2.25 8.92
C TRP A 431 -16.25 -2.44 10.44
N ALA A 432 -15.87 -1.42 11.16
CA ALA A 432 -15.99 -1.41 12.62
C ALA A 432 -17.41 -1.05 13.06
N ASP A 433 -17.73 -1.19 14.34
CA ASP A 433 -19.04 -0.80 14.86
C ASP A 433 -19.26 0.71 14.69
N PRO A 434 -20.26 1.14 13.91
CA PRO A 434 -20.50 2.57 13.66
C PRO A 434 -20.79 3.38 14.93
N SER A 435 -21.24 2.71 16.00
CA SER A 435 -21.58 3.39 17.27
C SER A 435 -20.35 3.84 18.05
N VAL A 436 -19.18 3.27 17.76
CA VAL A 436 -17.92 3.60 18.44
C VAL A 436 -16.91 4.33 17.57
N ILE A 437 -17.11 4.33 16.23
CA ILE A 437 -16.27 5.10 15.31
C ILE A 437 -16.36 6.60 15.64
N THR A 438 -15.23 7.27 15.61
CA THR A 438 -15.10 8.71 15.89
C THR A 438 -14.75 9.53 14.64
N GLY A 439 -14.83 10.85 14.77
CA GLY A 439 -14.50 11.79 13.69
C GLY A 439 -15.56 11.85 12.59
N ASP A 440 -15.14 12.15 11.38
CA ASP A 440 -16.02 12.38 10.21
C ASP A 440 -16.79 11.13 9.77
N TYR A 441 -16.42 9.97 10.28
CA TYR A 441 -17.02 8.68 9.96
C TYR A 441 -17.95 8.15 11.04
N ALA A 442 -18.19 8.94 12.09
CA ALA A 442 -19.06 8.55 13.20
C ALA A 442 -20.47 8.20 12.71
N GLY A 443 -20.99 7.06 13.14
CA GLY A 443 -22.30 6.55 12.76
C GLY A 443 -22.40 6.02 11.32
N ILE A 444 -21.31 6.00 10.57
CA ILE A 444 -21.28 5.47 9.19
C ILE A 444 -20.95 3.97 9.22
N GLY A 445 -21.81 3.17 8.64
CA GLY A 445 -21.68 1.72 8.50
C GLY A 445 -23.03 1.06 8.29
N LEU A 446 -23.04 -0.11 7.66
CA LEU A 446 -24.23 -0.89 7.39
C LEU A 446 -24.13 -2.23 8.13
N ALA A 447 -25.17 -2.58 8.91
CA ALA A 447 -25.21 -3.84 9.60
C ALA A 447 -25.23 -5.02 8.62
N ASP A 448 -24.39 -6.01 8.86
CA ASP A 448 -24.38 -7.23 8.08
C ASP A 448 -25.37 -8.24 8.69
N SER A 449 -26.52 -8.39 8.05
CA SER A 449 -27.58 -9.32 8.48
C SER A 449 -27.14 -10.79 8.51
N LYS A 450 -26.05 -11.15 7.83
CA LYS A 450 -25.52 -12.52 7.76
C LYS A 450 -25.00 -13.03 9.11
N TYR A 451 -24.60 -12.11 10.00
CA TYR A 451 -23.96 -12.45 11.27
C TYR A 451 -24.77 -12.07 12.52
N GLY A 452 -26.03 -11.67 12.35
CA GLY A 452 -26.90 -11.41 13.48
C GLY A 452 -26.66 -10.07 14.19
N GLY A 453 -26.17 -9.06 13.50
CA GLY A 453 -26.24 -7.66 13.94
C GLY A 453 -24.99 -7.06 14.58
N ASN A 454 -23.91 -7.82 14.76
CA ASN A 454 -22.65 -7.30 15.34
C ASN A 454 -21.48 -7.27 14.33
N ASN A 455 -21.77 -7.24 13.05
CA ASN A 455 -20.79 -7.03 12.00
C ASN A 455 -21.31 -5.99 11.03
N TYR A 456 -20.40 -5.26 10.51
CA TYR A 456 -20.69 -4.12 9.67
C TYR A 456 -19.83 -4.16 8.41
N TYR A 457 -20.34 -3.53 7.37
CA TYR A 457 -19.64 -3.31 6.11
C TYR A 457 -19.93 -1.93 5.57
N TYR A 458 -19.07 -1.43 4.71
CA TYR A 458 -19.30 -0.17 4.02
C TYR A 458 -18.50 -0.07 2.72
N PRO A 459 -19.02 0.61 1.67
CA PRO A 459 -18.25 0.93 0.46
C PRO A 459 -17.43 2.20 0.65
N ILE A 460 -16.13 2.14 0.37
CA ILE A 460 -15.25 3.32 0.33
C ILE A 460 -14.35 3.31 -0.90
N ASN A 461 -13.69 4.44 -1.15
CA ASN A 461 -12.77 4.64 -2.26
C ASN A 461 -11.34 4.81 -1.74
N GLY A 462 -10.37 4.51 -2.58
CA GLY A 462 -8.96 4.80 -2.32
C GLY A 462 -8.02 3.83 -3.01
N THR A 463 -6.80 4.24 -3.18
CA THR A 463 -5.70 3.31 -3.46
C THR A 463 -5.51 2.34 -2.29
N SER A 464 -5.97 2.72 -1.09
CA SER A 464 -6.11 1.84 0.07
C SER A 464 -7.04 0.64 -0.15
N MET A 465 -7.98 0.71 -1.08
CA MET A 465 -8.88 -0.37 -1.44
C MET A 465 -8.36 -1.17 -2.62
N ALA A 466 -7.51 -0.56 -3.44
CA ALA A 466 -6.83 -1.21 -4.56
C ALA A 466 -5.65 -2.09 -4.09
N SER A 467 -4.82 -1.59 -3.19
CA SER A 467 -3.68 -2.32 -2.63
C SER A 467 -4.07 -3.66 -1.99
N PRO A 468 -5.10 -3.75 -1.15
CA PRO A 468 -5.51 -5.02 -0.55
C PRO A 468 -6.08 -6.02 -1.58
N GLN A 469 -6.58 -5.60 -2.73
CA GLN A 469 -6.91 -6.53 -3.83
C GLN A 469 -5.66 -7.28 -4.28
N VAL A 470 -4.57 -6.53 -4.52
CA VAL A 470 -3.29 -7.11 -4.93
C VAL A 470 -2.70 -7.98 -3.83
N CYS A 471 -2.78 -7.55 -2.58
CA CYS A 471 -2.30 -8.30 -1.42
C CYS A 471 -3.05 -9.64 -1.27
N GLY A 472 -4.37 -9.62 -1.38
CA GLY A 472 -5.19 -10.82 -1.32
C GLY A 472 -4.89 -11.80 -2.46
N VAL A 473 -4.74 -11.29 -3.69
CA VAL A 473 -4.32 -12.11 -4.85
C VAL A 473 -2.90 -12.67 -4.63
N ALA A 474 -1.96 -11.88 -4.12
CA ALA A 474 -0.62 -12.36 -3.78
C ALA A 474 -0.66 -13.48 -2.75
N ALA A 475 -1.52 -13.37 -1.73
CA ALA A 475 -1.71 -14.43 -0.75
C ALA A 475 -2.31 -15.71 -1.37
N LEU A 476 -3.24 -15.59 -2.34
CA LEU A 476 -3.71 -16.76 -3.10
C LEU A 476 -2.57 -17.45 -3.85
N LEU A 477 -1.72 -16.66 -4.50
CA LEU A 477 -0.57 -17.16 -5.27
C LEU A 477 0.50 -17.80 -4.35
N ALA A 478 0.60 -17.33 -3.10
CA ALA A 478 1.50 -17.88 -2.10
C ALA A 478 0.98 -19.17 -1.43
N THR A 479 -0.28 -19.55 -1.66
CA THR A 479 -0.88 -20.76 -1.07
C THR A 479 0.00 -21.98 -1.31
N ASN A 480 0.33 -22.70 -0.23
CA ASN A 480 1.17 -23.91 -0.24
C ASN A 480 2.62 -23.69 -0.72
N LYS A 481 3.10 -22.45 -0.85
CA LYS A 481 4.47 -22.17 -1.27
C LYS A 481 5.46 -22.33 -0.10
N LYS A 482 6.64 -22.87 -0.37
CA LYS A 482 7.74 -22.90 0.59
C LYS A 482 8.44 -21.54 0.69
N ARG A 483 8.56 -20.86 -0.41
CA ARG A 483 9.14 -19.51 -0.55
C ARG A 483 8.28 -18.71 -1.50
N PHE A 484 8.11 -17.46 -1.18
CA PHE A 484 7.37 -16.53 -2.01
C PHE A 484 7.94 -15.14 -1.77
N HIS A 485 8.44 -14.49 -2.80
CA HIS A 485 9.15 -13.23 -2.72
C HIS A 485 8.42 -12.14 -3.50
N ASN A 486 8.75 -10.91 -3.22
CA ASN A 486 8.20 -9.75 -3.90
C ASN A 486 8.38 -9.82 -5.42
N THR A 487 9.54 -10.32 -5.87
CA THR A 487 9.81 -10.54 -7.31
C THR A 487 8.90 -11.60 -7.94
N ASP A 488 8.44 -12.59 -7.18
CA ASP A 488 7.50 -13.60 -7.68
C ASP A 488 6.12 -12.98 -7.88
N VAL A 489 5.68 -12.12 -6.95
CA VAL A 489 4.43 -11.36 -7.09
C VAL A 489 4.51 -10.44 -8.31
N SER A 490 5.58 -9.68 -8.47
CA SER A 490 5.78 -8.78 -9.61
C SER A 490 5.73 -9.54 -10.94
N LYS A 491 6.40 -10.68 -11.03
CA LYS A 491 6.37 -11.53 -12.23
C LYS A 491 4.98 -12.10 -12.51
N LEU A 492 4.28 -12.57 -11.48
CA LEU A 492 2.93 -13.10 -11.62
C LEU A 492 1.94 -12.02 -12.04
N ILE A 493 2.02 -10.84 -11.44
CA ILE A 493 1.23 -9.68 -11.86
C ILE A 493 1.51 -9.37 -13.32
N GLN A 494 2.76 -9.28 -13.74
CA GLN A 494 3.14 -9.01 -15.13
C GLN A 494 2.67 -10.09 -16.09
N SER A 495 2.67 -11.37 -15.68
CA SER A 495 2.30 -12.49 -16.56
C SER A 495 0.80 -12.75 -16.65
N GLN A 496 0.05 -12.44 -15.60
CA GLN A 496 -1.39 -12.69 -15.53
C GLN A 496 -2.22 -11.43 -15.72
N SER A 497 -1.70 -10.26 -15.36
CA SER A 497 -2.39 -9.00 -15.52
C SER A 497 -2.68 -8.66 -16.98
N ILE A 498 -3.75 -7.95 -17.19
CA ILE A 498 -4.21 -7.59 -18.53
C ILE A 498 -3.61 -6.26 -18.90
N SER A 499 -2.99 -6.23 -20.08
CA SER A 499 -2.42 -5.01 -20.65
C SER A 499 -3.33 -4.40 -21.69
N GLY A 500 -3.45 -3.07 -21.68
CA GLY A 500 -4.11 -2.31 -22.73
C GLY A 500 -5.63 -2.21 -22.64
N GLU A 501 -6.26 -2.76 -21.59
CA GLU A 501 -7.71 -2.68 -21.43
C GLU A 501 -8.19 -1.41 -20.73
N MET A 502 -7.32 -0.70 -20.03
CA MET A 502 -7.70 0.58 -19.42
C MET A 502 -7.79 1.66 -20.50
N ASP A 503 -8.90 2.38 -20.48
CA ASP A 503 -9.11 3.49 -21.37
C ASP A 503 -8.51 4.77 -20.77
N PHE A 504 -7.43 5.24 -21.36
CA PHE A 504 -6.74 6.45 -20.95
C PHE A 504 -7.02 7.65 -21.85
N ASP A 505 -7.76 7.44 -22.94
CA ASP A 505 -7.92 8.42 -24.02
C ASP A 505 -9.29 9.11 -24.06
N LEU A 506 -10.11 8.94 -23.03
CA LEU A 506 -11.45 9.49 -23.06
C LEU A 506 -11.49 10.98 -22.67
N GLY A 507 -11.64 11.81 -23.68
CA GLY A 507 -12.38 13.03 -23.55
C GLY A 507 -11.65 14.31 -23.92
N THR A 508 -12.28 15.01 -24.82
CA THR A 508 -12.17 16.45 -25.03
C THR A 508 -12.97 17.16 -23.94
N GLY A 509 -12.35 17.50 -22.84
CA GLY A 509 -12.97 18.28 -21.75
C GLY A 509 -11.93 18.59 -20.69
N ASP A 510 -12.25 19.41 -19.71
CA ASP A 510 -11.36 19.86 -18.63
C ASP A 510 -10.80 18.70 -17.76
N PHE A 511 -11.21 17.47 -18.04
CA PHE A 511 -10.70 16.22 -17.46
C PHE A 511 -9.77 15.44 -18.40
N ALA A 512 -9.39 15.99 -19.55
CA ALA A 512 -8.48 15.34 -20.50
C ALA A 512 -7.09 15.05 -19.92
N ASP A 513 -6.73 15.68 -18.81
CA ASP A 513 -5.46 15.46 -18.10
C ASP A 513 -5.48 14.27 -17.12
N TYR A 514 -6.60 13.60 -16.93
CA TYR A 514 -6.65 12.33 -16.18
C TYR A 514 -6.16 11.14 -17.00
N THR A 515 -5.55 11.40 -18.15
CA THR A 515 -4.92 10.36 -18.93
C THR A 515 -3.67 9.88 -18.23
N CYS A 516 -3.56 8.59 -17.96
CA CYS A 516 -2.35 7.95 -17.45
C CYS A 516 -1.17 8.01 -18.45
N LYS A 517 -1.15 8.99 -19.36
CA LYS A 517 -0.20 9.11 -20.47
C LYS A 517 1.23 9.43 -20.05
N LYS A 518 1.45 9.84 -18.79
CA LYS A 518 2.81 10.19 -18.31
C LYS A 518 3.57 8.94 -17.82
N GLY A 519 3.71 7.93 -18.66
CA GLY A 519 4.54 6.75 -18.36
C GLY A 519 3.89 5.70 -17.45
N SER A 520 2.62 5.87 -17.06
CA SER A 520 1.90 4.84 -16.30
C SER A 520 1.77 3.55 -17.09
N PRO A 521 2.02 2.38 -16.49
CA PRO A 521 1.77 1.11 -17.13
C PRO A 521 0.27 0.90 -17.33
N ASN A 522 -0.14 0.44 -18.51
CA ASN A 522 -1.51 -0.03 -18.73
C ASN A 522 -1.62 -1.50 -18.34
N VAL A 523 -1.49 -1.79 -17.04
CA VAL A 523 -1.46 -3.15 -16.48
C VAL A 523 -2.48 -3.23 -15.38
N GLN A 524 -3.60 -3.89 -15.65
CA GLN A 524 -4.66 -4.10 -14.67
C GLN A 524 -4.50 -5.46 -14.01
N LEU A 525 -4.67 -5.51 -12.69
CA LEU A 525 -4.65 -6.76 -11.92
C LEU A 525 -5.67 -7.75 -12.49
N HIS A 526 -5.19 -8.95 -12.77
CA HIS A 526 -6.02 -10.08 -13.16
C HIS A 526 -5.41 -11.36 -12.61
N ILE A 527 -6.27 -12.28 -12.20
CA ILE A 527 -5.90 -13.64 -11.85
C ILE A 527 -6.66 -14.59 -12.78
N GLU A 528 -5.90 -15.30 -13.61
CA GLU A 528 -6.48 -16.43 -14.34
C GLU A 528 -6.66 -17.58 -13.36
N ASN A 529 -7.84 -18.13 -13.36
CA ASN A 529 -8.13 -19.33 -12.61
C ASN A 529 -7.40 -20.49 -13.29
N PRO A 530 -6.32 -21.04 -12.68
CA PRO A 530 -5.77 -22.27 -13.20
C PRO A 530 -6.80 -23.36 -12.88
N ARG A 531 -7.72 -23.64 -13.79
CA ARG A 531 -8.42 -24.92 -13.68
C ARG A 531 -7.34 -25.98 -13.63
N PRO A 532 -7.37 -26.91 -12.66
CA PRO A 532 -6.60 -28.12 -12.78
C PRO A 532 -7.10 -28.78 -14.05
N THR A 533 -6.42 -28.49 -15.16
CA THR A 533 -6.57 -29.39 -16.30
C THR A 533 -6.21 -30.75 -15.73
N SER A 534 -7.04 -31.75 -15.98
CA SER A 534 -6.85 -33.15 -15.61
C SER A 534 -5.56 -33.75 -16.20
N GLY A 535 -4.58 -32.97 -16.49
CA GLY A 535 -3.26 -33.19 -17.06
C GLY A 535 -2.27 -32.22 -16.48
N VAL A 536 -1.76 -32.56 -15.30
CA VAL A 536 -0.40 -32.26 -14.89
C VAL A 536 0.02 -30.78 -15.01
N CYS A 537 -0.58 -29.92 -14.23
CA CYS A 537 0.25 -28.96 -13.53
C CYS A 537 0.99 -29.78 -12.45
N ASP A 538 2.29 -29.87 -12.56
CA ASP A 538 3.11 -30.60 -11.60
C ASP A 538 2.92 -30.00 -10.20
N THR A 539 1.90 -30.52 -9.49
CA THR A 539 1.62 -30.18 -8.10
C THR A 539 2.71 -30.72 -7.16
N GLY A 540 3.67 -31.46 -7.72
CA GLY A 540 4.86 -31.93 -7.00
C GLY A 540 5.95 -30.90 -6.84
N SER A 541 5.90 -29.74 -7.54
CA SER A 541 6.82 -28.65 -7.27
C SER A 541 6.42 -27.91 -6.01
N THR A 542 7.10 -28.19 -4.92
CA THR A 542 6.94 -27.54 -3.64
C THR A 542 7.31 -26.05 -3.65
N ASP A 543 7.84 -25.54 -4.78
CA ASP A 543 8.29 -24.17 -4.98
C ASP A 543 7.25 -23.32 -5.73
N GLY A 544 6.08 -23.90 -6.05
CA GLY A 544 5.05 -23.25 -6.88
C GLY A 544 5.42 -23.22 -8.36
N PRO A 545 4.56 -22.67 -9.26
CA PRO A 545 4.91 -22.52 -10.63
C PRO A 545 6.11 -21.60 -10.73
N ARG A 546 7.32 -22.17 -10.81
CA ARG A 546 8.45 -21.44 -11.35
C ARG A 546 8.04 -21.08 -12.77
N LEU A 547 8.16 -19.81 -13.12
CA LEU A 547 8.37 -19.45 -14.51
C LEU A 547 9.73 -20.03 -14.90
N ASP A 548 9.76 -21.34 -15.18
CA ASP A 548 10.92 -21.95 -15.80
C ASP A 548 11.01 -21.37 -17.20
N SER A 549 11.97 -20.49 -17.40
CA SER A 549 12.22 -19.85 -18.69
C SER A 549 12.54 -20.88 -19.80
N THR A 550 12.80 -22.13 -19.44
CA THR A 550 13.13 -23.21 -20.38
C THR A 550 11.93 -24.09 -20.73
N LYS A 551 10.84 -24.01 -19.95
CA LYS A 551 9.60 -24.71 -20.24
C LYS A 551 8.48 -23.67 -20.36
N PRO A 552 7.99 -23.37 -21.56
CA PRO A 552 6.77 -22.59 -21.70
C PRO A 552 5.71 -23.30 -20.88
N SER A 553 5.18 -22.62 -19.86
CA SER A 553 4.21 -23.23 -18.97
C SER A 553 3.00 -23.67 -19.77
N GLN A 554 2.74 -24.96 -19.81
CA GLN A 554 1.52 -25.49 -20.40
C GLN A 554 0.29 -25.10 -19.55
N CYS A 555 0.53 -24.45 -18.42
CA CYS A 555 -0.49 -24.01 -17.49
C CYS A 555 -0.93 -22.55 -17.67
N PHE A 556 -0.26 -21.78 -18.54
CA PHE A 556 -0.62 -20.38 -18.80
C PHE A 556 -0.59 -20.13 -20.31
N PRO A 557 -1.71 -19.72 -20.91
CA PRO A 557 -1.69 -19.32 -22.31
C PRO A 557 -0.73 -18.13 -22.48
N ARG A 558 0.21 -18.25 -23.41
CA ARG A 558 1.11 -17.15 -23.77
C ARG A 558 0.28 -15.97 -24.25
N ARG A 559 0.24 -14.89 -23.47
CA ARG A 559 -0.05 -13.55 -24.01
C ARG A 559 1.28 -12.85 -24.26
N SER A 560 1.33 -12.11 -25.35
CA SER A 560 2.52 -11.43 -25.86
C SER A 560 3.27 -10.68 -24.76
N THR A 561 4.50 -11.10 -24.53
CA THR A 561 5.46 -10.43 -23.66
C THR A 561 5.81 -9.06 -24.24
N VAL A 562 5.43 -8.01 -23.55
CA VAL A 562 6.10 -6.71 -23.72
C VAL A 562 7.23 -6.70 -22.69
N PHE A 563 8.45 -6.81 -23.16
CA PHE A 563 9.63 -6.62 -22.34
C PHE A 563 9.77 -5.13 -22.05
N TYR A 564 9.72 -4.76 -20.78
CA TYR A 564 10.31 -3.51 -20.35
C TYR A 564 11.76 -3.83 -19.93
N ALA A 565 12.70 -3.28 -20.69
CA ALA A 565 14.09 -3.23 -20.26
C ALA A 565 14.19 -2.38 -18.99
N ALA A 566 15.07 -2.82 -18.11
CA ALA A 566 15.34 -2.24 -16.79
C ALA A 566 15.67 -0.75 -16.82
#